data_027ae8e280437a4e81822f938c8b1ea0
#
_entry.id   027ae8e280437a4e81822f938c8b1ea0
#
_cell.length_a   1.000
_cell.length_b   1.000
_cell.length_c   1.000
_cell.angle_alpha   90.00
_cell.angle_beta   90.00
_cell.angle_gamma   90.00
#
_symmetry.space_group_name_H-M   'P 1'
#
loop_
_entity.id
_entity.type
_entity.pdbx_description
1 polymer ?
#
loop_
_entity_poly.entity_id
_entity_poly.type
_entity_poly.pdbx_seq_one_letter_code
_entity_poly.pdbx_strand_id
1 'polypeptide(L)'
;MNLGRAARRSLAKLVGAFAGARVVTAAGEPGLDLPGQAIYYANHSSHLDFLTIWAALPAELQRRARPVAAKDYWGSGVRRAFAERIFNAYLVERHGSSSSRQRTSDSGVSPKGQVEGMAEVLAAGDSLIIFPEGTRGEGDTIAPFHGGLYKLARLHPEVPVVPVTLANLGRILPKGEVIPVPHLSTVIFCEPLHLGPDEDRQTFLARARQVLVEGLAKHQGTQPAAGPDDGPSAPPSQTRQDNP
;
A
#
# COMPACT_ATOMS: atom_id res chain seq x y z
N MET A 1 15.16 -4.49 -27.66
CA MET A 1 14.54 -5.31 -26.56
C MET A 1 14.75 -4.53 -25.27
N ASN A 2 13.67 -3.96 -24.69
CA ASN A 2 13.79 -2.93 -23.65
C ASN A 2 14.26 -3.52 -22.30
N LEU A 3 15.51 -3.26 -21.92
CA LEU A 3 16.11 -3.62 -20.63
C LEU A 3 15.20 -3.27 -19.44
N GLY A 4 14.48 -2.14 -19.53
CA GLY A 4 13.53 -1.70 -18.51
C GLY A 4 12.29 -2.61 -18.36
N ARG A 5 11.83 -3.28 -19.40
CA ARG A 5 10.68 -4.23 -19.32
C ARG A 5 11.09 -5.53 -18.61
N ALA A 6 12.26 -6.04 -18.91
CA ALA A 6 12.77 -7.25 -18.25
C ALA A 6 13.05 -6.97 -16.77
N ALA A 7 13.68 -5.86 -16.43
CA ALA A 7 13.95 -5.45 -15.06
C ALA A 7 12.66 -5.30 -14.23
N ARG A 8 11.61 -4.65 -14.77
CA ARG A 8 10.31 -4.50 -14.10
C ARG A 8 9.64 -5.84 -13.86
N ARG A 9 9.64 -6.76 -14.84
CA ARG A 9 9.07 -8.11 -14.68
C ARG A 9 9.83 -8.93 -13.64
N SER A 10 11.16 -8.88 -13.64
CA SER A 10 11.97 -9.58 -12.63
C SER A 10 11.73 -9.02 -11.24
N LEU A 11 11.65 -7.69 -11.11
CA LEU A 11 11.35 -7.04 -9.85
C LEU A 11 9.94 -7.39 -9.34
N ALA A 12 8.92 -7.34 -10.22
CA ALA A 12 7.55 -7.71 -9.83
C ALA A 12 7.47 -9.17 -9.34
N LYS A 13 8.15 -10.11 -10.02
CA LYS A 13 8.24 -11.50 -9.58
C LYS A 13 8.98 -11.63 -8.24
N LEU A 14 10.07 -10.90 -8.06
CA LEU A 14 10.85 -10.92 -6.82
C LEU A 14 10.03 -10.37 -5.65
N VAL A 15 9.34 -9.24 -5.83
CA VAL A 15 8.47 -8.63 -4.81
C VAL A 15 7.30 -9.57 -4.50
N GLY A 16 6.64 -10.14 -5.51
CA GLY A 16 5.54 -11.10 -5.32
C GLY A 16 5.99 -12.36 -4.56
N ALA A 17 7.16 -12.91 -4.92
CA ALA A 17 7.73 -14.07 -4.24
C ALA A 17 8.16 -13.74 -2.80
N PHE A 18 8.74 -12.56 -2.58
CA PHE A 18 9.25 -12.14 -1.28
C PHE A 18 8.11 -11.76 -0.31
N ALA A 19 7.09 -11.07 -0.81
CA ALA A 19 5.90 -10.74 -0.04
C ALA A 19 4.99 -11.96 0.19
N GLY A 20 5.25 -13.10 -0.47
CA GLY A 20 4.32 -14.24 -0.46
C GLY A 20 2.89 -13.81 -0.86
N ALA A 21 2.78 -12.78 -1.69
CA ALA A 21 1.52 -12.07 -1.91
C ALA A 21 0.55 -12.92 -2.74
N ARG A 22 -0.54 -13.32 -2.12
CA ARG A 22 -1.69 -13.87 -2.81
C ARG A 22 -2.54 -12.72 -3.33
N VAL A 23 -2.78 -12.70 -4.63
CA VAL A 23 -3.64 -11.70 -5.27
C VAL A 23 -5.01 -12.31 -5.50
N VAL A 24 -6.04 -11.66 -4.99
CA VAL A 24 -7.43 -12.11 -5.11
C VAL A 24 -8.36 -10.93 -5.37
N THR A 25 -9.52 -11.21 -5.95
CA THR A 25 -10.65 -10.28 -5.96
C THR A 25 -11.39 -10.32 -4.62
N ALA A 26 -12.27 -9.36 -4.36
CA ALA A 26 -13.11 -9.37 -3.16
C ALA A 26 -14.03 -10.61 -3.08
N ALA A 27 -14.33 -11.24 -4.21
CA ALA A 27 -15.04 -12.52 -4.29
C ALA A 27 -14.13 -13.72 -3.98
N GLY A 28 -12.82 -13.53 -3.80
CA GLY A 28 -11.85 -14.59 -3.53
C GLY A 28 -11.40 -15.35 -4.78
N GLU A 29 -11.81 -14.92 -5.98
CA GLU A 29 -11.49 -15.57 -7.22
C GLU A 29 -10.15 -15.14 -7.81
N PRO A 30 -9.40 -16.04 -8.47
CA PRO A 30 -8.23 -15.68 -9.23
C PRO A 30 -8.66 -15.02 -10.55
N GLY A 31 -8.14 -13.84 -10.81
CA GLY A 31 -8.40 -13.10 -12.03
C GLY A 31 -8.75 -11.64 -11.70
N LEU A 32 -8.04 -10.71 -12.33
CA LEU A 32 -8.24 -9.30 -12.10
C LEU A 32 -8.84 -8.69 -13.36
N ASP A 33 -10.14 -8.43 -13.34
CA ASP A 33 -10.77 -7.53 -14.30
C ASP A 33 -10.67 -6.10 -13.73
N LEU A 34 -9.55 -5.44 -14.01
CA LEU A 34 -9.27 -4.10 -13.53
C LEU A 34 -9.44 -3.07 -14.65
N PRO A 35 -9.93 -1.88 -14.31
CA PRO A 35 -10.06 -0.79 -15.28
C PRO A 35 -8.69 -0.40 -15.84
N GLY A 36 -8.65 0.04 -17.10
CA GLY A 36 -7.42 0.46 -17.79
C GLY A 36 -6.72 1.65 -17.15
N GLN A 37 -7.49 2.48 -16.42
CA GLN A 37 -7.03 3.59 -15.58
C GLN A 37 -7.81 3.59 -14.27
N ALA A 38 -7.14 3.86 -13.15
CA ALA A 38 -7.77 3.90 -11.83
C ALA A 38 -7.00 4.75 -10.81
N ILE A 39 -7.70 5.16 -9.76
CA ILE A 39 -7.12 5.62 -8.51
C ILE A 39 -7.15 4.43 -7.55
N TYR A 40 -6.05 3.67 -7.47
CA TYR A 40 -5.89 2.62 -6.47
C TYR A 40 -5.62 3.25 -5.12
N TYR A 41 -6.42 2.93 -4.11
CA TYR A 41 -6.18 3.40 -2.75
C TYR A 41 -6.16 2.22 -1.78
N ALA A 42 -5.27 2.29 -0.79
CA ALA A 42 -5.06 1.18 0.13
C ALA A 42 -4.82 1.65 1.57
N ASN A 43 -4.95 0.72 2.51
CA ASN A 43 -4.44 0.88 3.86
C ASN A 43 -2.90 0.87 3.86
N HIS A 44 -2.29 1.60 4.81
CA HIS A 44 -0.85 1.81 4.84
C HIS A 44 -0.23 1.28 6.14
N SER A 45 0.55 0.21 6.04
CA SER A 45 1.21 -0.44 7.18
C SER A 45 2.72 -0.61 7.00
N SER A 46 3.20 -0.64 5.74
CA SER A 46 4.59 -0.94 5.43
C SER A 46 5.14 -0.08 4.28
N HIS A 47 6.44 0.13 4.24
CA HIS A 47 7.12 0.72 3.09
C HIS A 47 7.00 -0.12 1.81
N LEU A 48 6.68 -1.40 1.94
CA LEU A 48 6.53 -2.33 0.82
C LEU A 48 5.13 -2.28 0.19
N ASP A 49 4.16 -1.58 0.81
CA ASP A 49 2.76 -1.62 0.41
C ASP A 49 2.57 -1.25 -1.07
N PHE A 50 3.14 -0.13 -1.51
CA PHE A 50 3.00 0.29 -2.90
C PHE A 50 3.68 -0.67 -3.89
N LEU A 51 4.82 -1.25 -3.49
CA LEU A 51 5.54 -2.24 -4.29
C LEU A 51 4.72 -3.50 -4.48
N THR A 52 4.04 -3.93 -3.43
CA THR A 52 3.21 -5.13 -3.45
C THR A 52 1.97 -4.92 -4.32
N ILE A 53 1.29 -3.76 -4.20
CA ILE A 53 0.18 -3.41 -5.10
C ILE A 53 0.67 -3.35 -6.54
N TRP A 54 1.74 -2.61 -6.80
CA TRP A 54 2.30 -2.46 -8.14
C TRP A 54 2.69 -3.82 -8.76
N ALA A 55 3.32 -4.70 -7.98
CA ALA A 55 3.70 -6.04 -8.44
C ALA A 55 2.50 -6.96 -8.73
N ALA A 56 1.39 -6.75 -8.03
CA ALA A 56 0.13 -7.48 -8.20
C ALA A 56 -0.64 -7.06 -9.46
N LEU A 57 -0.39 -5.86 -10.00
CA LEU A 57 -1.07 -5.38 -11.21
C LEU A 57 -0.59 -6.14 -12.46
N PRO A 58 -1.47 -6.35 -13.46
CA PRO A 58 -1.08 -6.80 -14.79
C PRO A 58 0.00 -5.89 -15.43
N ALA A 59 0.88 -6.45 -16.24
CA ALA A 59 2.04 -5.75 -16.79
C ALA A 59 1.69 -4.48 -17.60
N GLU A 60 0.52 -4.44 -18.21
CA GLU A 60 -0.02 -3.28 -18.94
C GLU A 60 -0.30 -2.13 -17.97
N LEU A 61 -0.95 -2.44 -16.85
CA LEU A 61 -1.32 -1.46 -15.82
C LEU A 61 -0.11 -1.01 -15.00
N GLN A 62 0.86 -1.91 -14.73
CA GLN A 62 2.12 -1.53 -14.06
C GLN A 62 2.85 -0.38 -14.74
N ARG A 63 2.78 -0.29 -16.06
CA ARG A 63 3.48 0.77 -16.81
C ARG A 63 2.87 2.15 -16.60
N ARG A 64 1.59 2.20 -16.28
CA ARG A 64 0.80 3.42 -16.10
C ARG A 64 0.47 3.71 -14.63
N ALA A 65 0.72 2.77 -13.72
CA ALA A 65 0.50 2.96 -12.30
C ALA A 65 1.65 3.74 -11.66
N ARG A 66 1.36 4.91 -11.11
CA ARG A 66 2.31 5.80 -10.44
C ARG A 66 2.03 5.81 -8.93
N PRO A 67 2.92 5.25 -8.11
CA PRO A 67 2.84 5.41 -6.68
C PRO A 67 3.03 6.87 -6.26
N VAL A 68 2.19 7.33 -5.35
CA VAL A 68 2.38 8.63 -4.69
C VAL A 68 3.25 8.39 -3.45
N ALA A 69 4.46 8.93 -3.46
CA ALA A 69 5.46 8.68 -2.43
C ALA A 69 5.94 9.98 -1.80
N ALA A 70 6.27 9.92 -0.50
CA ALA A 70 6.77 11.08 0.22
C ALA A 70 8.22 11.41 -0.19
N LYS A 71 8.46 12.68 -0.56
CA LYS A 71 9.75 13.18 -1.02
C LYS A 71 10.85 13.10 0.05
N ASP A 72 10.49 13.26 1.33
CA ASP A 72 11.39 13.14 2.46
C ASP A 72 12.06 11.76 2.58
N TYR A 73 11.36 10.70 2.20
CA TYR A 73 11.89 9.35 2.21
C TYR A 73 12.51 8.92 0.87
N TRP A 74 11.89 9.29 -0.25
CA TRP A 74 12.29 8.87 -1.60
C TRP A 74 13.03 9.94 -2.40
N GLY A 75 13.17 11.17 -1.85
CA GLY A 75 13.66 12.34 -2.58
C GLY A 75 15.17 12.42 -2.76
N SER A 76 16.00 11.48 -2.25
CA SER A 76 17.46 11.56 -2.32
C SER A 76 18.14 10.27 -2.75
N GLY A 77 19.29 10.42 -3.42
CA GLY A 77 20.21 9.34 -3.75
C GLY A 77 19.64 8.23 -4.62
N VAL A 78 20.09 7.00 -4.38
CA VAL A 78 19.71 5.80 -5.13
C VAL A 78 18.20 5.52 -5.03
N ARG A 79 17.56 5.83 -3.88
CA ARG A 79 16.12 5.64 -3.67
C ARG A 79 15.29 6.48 -4.63
N ARG A 80 15.70 7.75 -4.84
CA ARG A 80 15.04 8.65 -5.79
C ARG A 80 15.13 8.11 -7.22
N ALA A 81 16.32 7.72 -7.65
CA ALA A 81 16.53 7.16 -8.98
C ALA A 81 15.69 5.87 -9.18
N PHE A 82 15.55 5.06 -8.13
CA PHE A 82 14.75 3.84 -8.15
C PHE A 82 13.25 4.16 -8.24
N ALA A 83 12.76 5.09 -7.43
CA ALA A 83 11.37 5.52 -7.44
C ALA A 83 10.95 6.13 -8.78
N GLU A 84 11.77 7.02 -9.34
CA GLU A 84 11.48 7.70 -10.61
C GLU A 84 11.66 6.78 -11.82
N ARG A 85 12.76 6.02 -11.92
CA ARG A 85 13.09 5.24 -13.13
C ARG A 85 12.32 3.92 -13.23
N ILE A 86 12.05 3.26 -12.12
CA ILE A 86 11.39 1.94 -12.12
C ILE A 86 9.89 2.10 -11.96
N PHE A 87 9.44 2.90 -10.98
CA PHE A 87 8.03 3.04 -10.65
C PHE A 87 7.38 4.28 -11.24
N ASN A 88 8.17 5.22 -11.79
CA ASN A 88 7.65 6.49 -12.25
C ASN A 88 6.83 7.22 -11.16
N ALA A 89 7.31 7.12 -9.90
CA ALA A 89 6.60 7.59 -8.73
C ALA A 89 6.39 9.11 -8.74
N TYR A 90 5.20 9.55 -8.33
CA TYR A 90 4.92 10.95 -8.08
C TYR A 90 5.32 11.31 -6.64
N LEU A 91 6.29 12.22 -6.49
CA LEU A 91 6.83 12.60 -5.19
C LEU A 91 6.08 13.79 -4.59
N VAL A 92 5.51 13.60 -3.40
CA VAL A 92 4.79 14.63 -2.65
C VAL A 92 5.55 15.06 -1.39
N GLU A 93 5.42 16.33 -0.99
CA GLU A 93 5.96 16.85 0.27
C GLU A 93 4.96 16.61 1.41
N ARG A 94 5.43 16.07 2.54
CA ARG A 94 4.62 15.96 3.75
C ARG A 94 4.59 17.27 4.50
N HIS A 95 3.41 17.83 4.74
CA HIS A 95 3.24 18.96 5.63
C HIS A 95 3.02 18.43 7.06
N GLY A 96 4.00 18.67 7.95
CA GLY A 96 3.79 18.54 9.39
C GLY A 96 4.55 17.46 10.13
N SER A 97 5.89 17.45 10.08
CA SER A 97 6.69 16.97 11.20
C SER A 97 8.07 17.62 11.19
N SER A 98 8.15 18.84 11.64
CA SER A 98 9.33 19.34 12.33
C SER A 98 8.99 20.60 13.11
N SER A 99 9.06 20.50 14.43
CA SER A 99 9.30 21.57 15.35
C SER A 99 10.69 22.16 15.05
N SER A 100 10.81 23.03 14.07
CA SER A 100 11.92 23.98 14.00
C SER A 100 11.46 25.20 13.22
N ARG A 101 11.41 26.34 13.96
CA ARG A 101 11.31 27.68 13.43
C ARG A 101 12.46 27.93 12.46
N GLN A 102 12.22 27.72 11.19
CA GLN A 102 12.99 28.40 10.14
C GLN A 102 12.09 28.50 8.91
N ARG A 103 11.41 29.65 8.80
CA ARG A 103 10.79 30.06 7.53
C ARG A 103 11.95 30.50 6.63
N THR A 104 12.42 29.58 5.80
CA THR A 104 13.10 29.96 4.56
C THR A 104 12.12 29.65 3.44
N SER A 105 11.72 30.71 2.78
CA SER A 105 10.95 30.74 1.56
C SER A 105 11.73 30.02 0.46
N ASP A 106 11.44 28.73 0.26
CA ASP A 106 11.75 28.09 -1.02
C ASP A 106 10.79 26.91 -1.27
N SER A 107 9.93 27.10 -2.27
CA SER A 107 9.14 26.13 -3.05
C SER A 107 8.49 24.92 -2.37
N GLY A 108 7.88 25.07 -1.22
CA GLY A 108 6.98 24.05 -0.65
C GLY A 108 5.66 24.03 -1.41
N VAL A 109 5.41 23.01 -2.23
CA VAL A 109 4.12 22.83 -2.91
C VAL A 109 3.02 22.67 -1.87
N SER A 110 1.99 23.54 -1.91
CA SER A 110 0.86 23.49 -0.98
C SER A 110 0.09 22.16 -1.10
N PRO A 111 -0.69 21.74 -0.07
CA PRO A 111 -1.56 20.57 -0.18
C PRO A 111 -2.53 20.62 -1.37
N LYS A 112 -2.90 21.83 -1.80
CA LYS A 112 -3.70 22.05 -3.01
C LYS A 112 -2.90 21.73 -4.26
N GLY A 113 -1.69 22.23 -4.39
CA GLY A 113 -0.81 21.96 -5.53
C GLY A 113 -0.39 20.50 -5.64
N GLN A 114 -0.32 19.77 -4.53
CA GLN A 114 -0.08 18.31 -4.58
C GLN A 114 -1.24 17.56 -5.22
N VAL A 115 -2.49 17.92 -4.90
CA VAL A 115 -3.67 17.32 -5.52
C VAL A 115 -3.75 17.70 -6.99
N GLU A 116 -3.43 18.94 -7.36
CA GLU A 116 -3.37 19.41 -8.74
C GLU A 116 -2.37 18.59 -9.56
N GLY A 117 -1.15 18.38 -9.07
CA GLY A 117 -0.16 17.57 -9.76
C GLY A 117 -0.54 16.07 -9.85
N MET A 118 -1.24 15.52 -8.87
CA MET A 118 -1.82 14.17 -8.98
C MET A 118 -2.95 14.12 -10.02
N ALA A 119 -3.77 15.16 -10.11
CA ALA A 119 -4.81 15.28 -11.14
C ALA A 119 -4.22 15.36 -12.56
N GLU A 120 -3.09 16.05 -12.74
CA GLU A 120 -2.36 16.06 -14.02
C GLU A 120 -1.89 14.65 -14.43
N VAL A 121 -1.45 13.83 -13.49
CA VAL A 121 -1.10 12.43 -13.75
C VAL A 121 -2.30 11.65 -14.26
N LEU A 122 -3.48 11.84 -13.66
CA LEU A 122 -4.73 11.22 -14.14
C LEU A 122 -5.14 11.76 -15.50
N ALA A 123 -5.05 13.07 -15.73
CA ALA A 123 -5.35 13.70 -17.02
C ALA A 123 -4.45 13.18 -18.15
N ALA A 124 -3.21 12.79 -17.85
CA ALA A 124 -2.29 12.14 -18.79
C ALA A 124 -2.64 10.67 -19.09
N GLY A 125 -3.69 10.12 -18.48
CA GLY A 125 -4.15 8.75 -18.66
C GLY A 125 -3.39 7.72 -17.81
N ASP A 126 -2.54 8.15 -16.87
CA ASP A 126 -1.88 7.25 -15.92
C ASP A 126 -2.76 7.00 -14.70
N SER A 127 -2.50 5.93 -13.97
CA SER A 127 -3.18 5.58 -12.73
C SER A 127 -2.36 6.03 -11.51
N LEU A 128 -3.01 6.21 -10.38
CA LEU A 128 -2.34 6.52 -9.11
C LEU A 128 -2.46 5.35 -8.12
N ILE A 129 -1.43 5.15 -7.30
CA ILE A 129 -1.50 4.31 -6.09
C ILE A 129 -1.29 5.25 -4.91
N ILE A 130 -2.32 5.39 -4.06
CA ILE A 130 -2.31 6.34 -2.95
C ILE A 130 -2.68 5.67 -1.63
N PHE A 131 -2.21 6.26 -0.54
CA PHE A 131 -2.54 5.87 0.82
C PHE A 131 -3.22 7.06 1.51
N PRO A 132 -4.57 7.08 1.54
CA PRO A 132 -5.31 8.26 1.99
C PRO A 132 -5.18 8.55 3.48
N GLU A 133 -4.62 7.64 4.28
CA GLU A 133 -4.23 7.86 5.67
C GLU A 133 -3.09 8.87 5.82
N GLY A 134 -2.26 9.06 4.78
CA GLY A 134 -1.13 9.98 4.77
C GLY A 134 0.08 9.55 5.60
N THR A 135 -0.10 8.63 6.54
CA THR A 135 0.95 8.04 7.38
C THR A 135 0.74 6.55 7.52
N ARG A 136 1.79 5.82 7.88
CA ARG A 136 1.66 4.39 8.19
C ARG A 136 0.96 4.22 9.53
N GLY A 137 -0.09 3.40 9.54
CA GLY A 137 -0.78 2.98 10.74
C GLY A 137 0.04 2.02 11.61
N GLU A 138 -0.40 1.82 12.84
CA GLU A 138 0.11 0.81 13.75
C GLU A 138 -0.94 -0.31 13.84
N GLY A 139 -0.55 -1.52 13.41
CA GLY A 139 -1.43 -2.68 13.45
C GLY A 139 -2.51 -2.71 12.36
N ASP A 140 -3.62 -3.33 12.69
CA ASP A 140 -4.71 -3.64 11.77
C ASP A 140 -5.82 -2.56 11.72
N THR A 141 -5.55 -1.38 12.29
CA THR A 141 -6.50 -0.26 12.31
C THR A 141 -6.22 0.70 11.16
N ILE A 142 -7.27 1.09 10.43
CA ILE A 142 -7.19 2.07 9.34
C ILE A 142 -7.56 3.44 9.90
N ALA A 143 -6.65 4.40 9.78
CA ALA A 143 -6.87 5.77 10.22
C ALA A 143 -7.92 6.49 9.34
N PRO A 144 -8.49 7.62 9.81
CA PRO A 144 -9.34 8.47 8.99
C PRO A 144 -8.62 8.97 7.74
N PHE A 145 -9.34 9.05 6.62
CA PHE A 145 -8.79 9.46 5.34
C PHE A 145 -8.69 10.98 5.19
N HIS A 146 -7.60 11.44 4.62
CA HIS A 146 -7.44 12.81 4.18
C HIS A 146 -8.26 13.10 2.92
N GLY A 147 -8.64 14.37 2.72
CA GLY A 147 -9.52 14.82 1.63
C GLY A 147 -8.95 14.71 0.21
N GLY A 148 -7.71 14.25 0.04
CA GLY A 148 -7.08 14.12 -1.28
C GLY A 148 -7.80 13.14 -2.20
N LEU A 149 -8.20 11.98 -1.69
CA LEU A 149 -8.95 10.97 -2.44
C LEU A 149 -10.26 11.52 -3.00
N TYR A 150 -11.05 12.21 -2.15
CA TYR A 150 -12.30 12.85 -2.58
C TYR A 150 -12.08 13.91 -3.66
N LYS A 151 -11.04 14.76 -3.50
CA LYS A 151 -10.74 15.80 -4.48
C LYS A 151 -10.37 15.20 -5.84
N LEU A 152 -9.57 14.15 -5.87
CA LEU A 152 -9.21 13.45 -7.11
C LEU A 152 -10.43 12.81 -7.77
N ALA A 153 -11.27 12.09 -7.01
CA ALA A 153 -12.51 11.51 -7.52
C ALA A 153 -13.48 12.58 -8.07
N ARG A 154 -13.50 13.77 -7.46
CA ARG A 154 -14.32 14.89 -7.94
C ARG A 154 -13.78 15.55 -9.21
N LEU A 155 -12.46 15.66 -9.35
CA LEU A 155 -11.80 16.24 -10.52
C LEU A 155 -11.82 15.29 -11.73
N HIS A 156 -11.83 13.99 -11.47
CA HIS A 156 -11.84 12.93 -12.48
C HIS A 156 -12.95 11.91 -12.20
N PRO A 157 -14.23 12.29 -12.35
CA PRO A 157 -15.36 11.41 -12.06
C PRO A 157 -15.43 10.19 -12.98
N GLU A 158 -14.78 10.26 -14.15
CA GLU A 158 -14.65 9.17 -15.12
C GLU A 158 -13.63 8.10 -14.68
N VAL A 159 -12.71 8.45 -13.76
CA VAL A 159 -11.66 7.53 -13.30
C VAL A 159 -12.17 6.76 -12.08
N PRO A 160 -12.32 5.44 -12.15
CA PRO A 160 -12.79 4.64 -11.04
C PRO A 160 -11.80 4.64 -9.87
N VAL A 161 -12.34 4.64 -8.66
CA VAL A 161 -11.59 4.60 -7.40
C VAL A 161 -11.60 3.15 -6.90
N VAL A 162 -10.46 2.45 -7.04
CA VAL A 162 -10.35 1.02 -6.74
C VAL A 162 -9.76 0.79 -5.35
N PRO A 163 -10.54 0.24 -4.40
CA PRO A 163 -10.03 -0.13 -3.09
C PRO A 163 -9.09 -1.34 -3.19
N VAL A 164 -7.96 -1.28 -2.48
CA VAL A 164 -7.01 -2.39 -2.38
C VAL A 164 -6.72 -2.67 -0.92
N THR A 165 -7.23 -3.77 -0.40
CA THR A 165 -6.95 -4.17 0.98
C THR A 165 -5.65 -4.95 1.06
N LEU A 166 -4.75 -4.51 1.94
CA LEU A 166 -3.47 -5.17 2.21
C LEU A 166 -3.53 -5.85 3.57
N ALA A 167 -3.58 -7.17 3.57
CA ALA A 167 -3.61 -7.97 4.78
C ALA A 167 -2.22 -8.57 5.09
N ASN A 168 -1.79 -8.49 6.36
CA ASN A 168 -0.54 -9.05 6.91
C ASN A 168 0.78 -8.43 6.39
N LEU A 169 0.76 -7.35 5.58
CA LEU A 169 2.00 -6.73 5.11
C LEU A 169 2.81 -6.06 6.22
N GLY A 170 2.18 -5.49 7.23
CA GLY A 170 2.85 -4.91 8.40
C GLY A 170 3.70 -5.90 9.20
N ARG A 171 3.42 -7.20 9.08
CA ARG A 171 4.19 -8.28 9.72
C ARG A 171 5.45 -8.66 8.93
N ILE A 172 5.50 -8.36 7.64
CA ILE A 172 6.67 -8.65 6.79
C ILE A 172 7.81 -7.68 7.07
N LEU A 173 7.50 -6.40 7.28
CA LEU A 173 8.47 -5.37 7.64
C LEU A 173 7.83 -4.43 8.67
N PRO A 174 7.88 -4.79 9.97
CA PRO A 174 7.39 -3.94 11.06
C PRO A 174 8.10 -2.57 11.06
N LYS A 175 7.43 -1.59 11.64
CA LYS A 175 7.98 -0.23 11.77
C LYS A 175 9.28 -0.27 12.59
N GLY A 176 10.39 0.15 11.95
CA GLY A 176 11.72 0.17 12.57
C GLY A 176 12.63 -1.01 12.18
N GLU A 177 12.08 -2.07 11.58
CA GLU A 177 12.86 -3.20 11.09
C GLU A 177 13.38 -2.97 9.66
N VAL A 178 14.55 -3.55 9.35
CA VAL A 178 15.21 -3.43 8.04
C VAL A 178 15.23 -4.76 7.30
N ILE A 179 15.07 -5.87 8.03
CA ILE A 179 15.08 -7.22 7.46
C ILE A 179 13.63 -7.71 7.36
N PRO A 180 13.13 -7.96 6.15
CA PRO A 180 11.78 -8.46 6.00
C PRO A 180 11.69 -9.93 6.40
N VAL A 181 10.68 -10.25 7.20
CA VAL A 181 10.37 -11.64 7.57
C VAL A 181 9.38 -12.17 6.55
N PRO A 182 9.65 -13.30 5.86
CA PRO A 182 8.69 -13.90 4.93
C PRO A 182 7.38 -14.20 5.64
N HIS A 183 6.30 -13.55 5.24
CA HIS A 183 4.95 -13.78 5.78
C HIS A 183 3.96 -13.82 4.62
N LEU A 184 2.97 -14.69 4.72
CA LEU A 184 1.91 -14.73 3.70
C LEU A 184 1.09 -13.44 3.80
N SER A 185 1.21 -12.61 2.79
CA SER A 185 0.39 -11.40 2.64
C SER A 185 -0.68 -11.61 1.57
N THR A 186 -1.76 -10.85 1.66
CA THR A 186 -2.81 -10.90 0.66
C THR A 186 -3.09 -9.49 0.14
N VAL A 187 -3.14 -9.36 -1.18
CA VAL A 187 -3.58 -8.15 -1.89
C VAL A 187 -4.97 -8.42 -2.46
N ILE A 188 -5.95 -7.67 -2.00
CA ILE A 188 -7.35 -7.86 -2.34
C ILE A 188 -7.82 -6.64 -3.11
N PHE A 189 -8.11 -6.80 -4.40
CA PHE A 189 -8.74 -5.76 -5.19
C PHE A 189 -10.26 -5.87 -5.01
N CYS A 190 -10.87 -4.79 -4.52
CA CYS A 190 -12.31 -4.69 -4.31
C CYS A 190 -12.99 -4.03 -5.50
N GLU A 191 -14.34 -4.08 -5.52
CA GLU A 191 -15.14 -3.43 -6.55
C GLU A 191 -14.84 -1.93 -6.61
N PRO A 192 -14.73 -1.37 -7.83
CA PRO A 192 -14.51 0.06 -8.01
C PRO A 192 -15.63 0.89 -7.40
N LEU A 193 -15.25 1.99 -6.76
CA LEU A 193 -16.18 3.01 -6.26
C LEU A 193 -16.23 4.18 -7.23
N HIS A 194 -17.39 4.80 -7.34
CA HIS A 194 -17.59 6.08 -7.99
C HIS A 194 -18.12 7.08 -6.98
N LEU A 195 -17.72 8.34 -7.10
CA LEU A 195 -18.29 9.42 -6.32
C LEU A 195 -19.71 9.69 -6.82
N GLY A 196 -20.68 9.65 -5.91
CA GLY A 196 -22.06 10.01 -6.23
C GLY A 196 -22.20 11.52 -6.59
N PRO A 197 -23.17 11.90 -7.43
CA PRO A 197 -23.31 13.28 -7.89
C PRO A 197 -23.48 14.31 -6.75
N ASP A 198 -24.16 13.94 -5.68
CA ASP A 198 -24.43 14.79 -4.52
C ASP A 198 -23.73 14.27 -3.25
N GLU A 199 -22.79 13.33 -3.39
CA GLU A 199 -22.09 12.73 -2.24
C GLU A 199 -21.06 13.71 -1.69
N ASP A 200 -21.23 14.09 -0.43
CA ASP A 200 -20.30 14.96 0.27
C ASP A 200 -18.98 14.24 0.60
N ARG A 201 -17.97 15.04 0.95
CA ARG A 201 -16.63 14.55 1.27
C ARG A 201 -16.61 13.54 2.42
N GLN A 202 -17.39 13.81 3.48
CA GLN A 202 -17.35 12.97 4.69
C GLN A 202 -17.97 11.60 4.41
N THR A 203 -19.11 11.58 3.74
CA THR A 203 -19.81 10.36 3.33
C THR A 203 -18.96 9.50 2.41
N PHE A 204 -18.38 10.10 1.36
CA PHE A 204 -17.51 9.36 0.43
C PHE A 204 -16.29 8.76 1.12
N LEU A 205 -15.56 9.54 1.93
CA LEU A 205 -14.37 9.06 2.61
C LEU A 205 -14.67 8.00 3.68
N ALA A 206 -15.81 8.12 4.37
CA ALA A 206 -16.26 7.11 5.31
C ALA A 206 -16.59 5.79 4.60
N ARG A 207 -17.32 5.84 3.47
CA ARG A 207 -17.64 4.68 2.65
C ARG A 207 -16.39 4.04 2.06
N ALA A 208 -15.49 4.82 1.51
CA ALA A 208 -14.22 4.32 0.98
C ALA A 208 -13.37 3.64 2.06
N ARG A 209 -13.30 4.23 3.26
CA ARG A 209 -12.59 3.61 4.39
C ARG A 209 -13.24 2.30 4.84
N GLN A 210 -14.57 2.26 4.89
CA GLN A 210 -15.34 1.09 5.33
C GLN A 210 -15.06 -0.15 4.47
N VAL A 211 -14.93 0.01 3.15
CA VAL A 211 -14.59 -1.09 2.24
C VAL A 211 -13.25 -1.75 2.64
N LEU A 212 -12.23 -0.97 2.98
CA LEU A 212 -10.95 -1.52 3.43
C LEU A 212 -11.05 -2.18 4.80
N VAL A 213 -11.83 -1.63 5.73
CA VAL A 213 -12.06 -2.21 7.06
C VAL A 213 -12.72 -3.58 6.93
N GLU A 214 -13.76 -3.69 6.11
CA GLU A 214 -14.45 -4.96 5.84
C GLU A 214 -13.55 -5.98 5.13
N GLY A 215 -12.73 -5.51 4.18
CA GLY A 215 -11.72 -6.34 3.51
C GLY A 215 -10.71 -6.94 4.49
N LEU A 216 -10.20 -6.15 5.44
CA LEU A 216 -9.31 -6.63 6.48
C LEU A 216 -10.00 -7.64 7.41
N ALA A 217 -11.21 -7.33 7.90
CA ALA A 217 -11.95 -8.20 8.82
C ALA A 217 -12.22 -9.58 8.22
N LYS A 218 -12.61 -9.64 6.94
CA LYS A 218 -12.85 -10.91 6.22
C LYS A 218 -11.59 -11.78 6.13
N HIS A 219 -10.40 -11.18 6.04
CA HIS A 219 -9.15 -11.92 5.82
C HIS A 219 -8.40 -12.25 7.11
N GLN A 220 -8.66 -11.53 8.20
CA GLN A 220 -8.15 -11.87 9.53
C GLN A 220 -8.83 -13.13 10.11
N GLY A 221 -10.11 -13.36 9.79
CA GLY A 221 -10.85 -14.54 10.20
C GLY A 221 -10.49 -15.85 9.47
N THR A 222 -9.68 -15.78 8.40
CA THR A 222 -9.36 -16.94 7.53
C THR A 222 -7.98 -17.53 7.82
N GLN A 223 -7.27 -17.09 8.87
CA GLN A 223 -6.02 -17.76 9.27
C GLN A 223 -6.36 -19.12 9.91
N PRO A 224 -5.73 -20.25 9.46
CA PRO A 224 -5.75 -21.47 10.21
C PRO A 224 -5.17 -21.15 11.60
N ALA A 225 -5.86 -21.59 12.64
CA ALA A 225 -5.38 -21.50 14.02
C ALA A 225 -3.92 -21.99 14.04
N ALA A 226 -3.02 -21.21 14.63
CA ALA A 226 -1.66 -21.68 14.89
C ALA A 226 -1.78 -23.03 15.58
N GLY A 227 -1.13 -24.07 14.99
CA GLY A 227 -1.09 -25.38 15.61
C GLY A 227 -0.60 -25.26 17.05
N PRO A 228 -0.97 -26.21 17.92
CA PRO A 228 -0.54 -26.16 19.30
C PRO A 228 0.98 -26.00 19.36
N ASP A 229 1.40 -25.02 20.13
CA ASP A 229 2.80 -24.71 20.43
C ASP A 229 3.46 -25.97 21.05
N ASP A 230 4.17 -26.73 20.24
CA ASP A 230 5.07 -27.76 20.74
C ASP A 230 6.28 -27.06 21.39
N GLY A 231 6.02 -26.48 22.56
CA GLY A 231 7.05 -25.98 23.44
C GLY A 231 8.09 -27.08 23.71
N PRO A 232 9.38 -26.73 23.81
CA PRO A 232 10.42 -27.72 24.01
C PRO A 232 10.14 -28.51 25.28
N SER A 233 9.91 -29.83 25.13
CA SER A 233 9.79 -30.77 26.23
C SER A 233 11.03 -30.69 27.09
N ALA A 234 10.82 -30.41 28.39
CA ALA A 234 11.87 -30.37 29.41
C ALA A 234 12.63 -31.72 29.42
N PRO A 235 13.96 -31.71 29.55
CA PRO A 235 14.72 -32.94 29.65
C PRO A 235 14.36 -33.66 30.96
N PRO A 236 14.39 -35.02 30.95
CA PRO A 236 14.02 -35.79 32.14
C PRO A 236 15.02 -35.54 33.27
N SER A 237 14.50 -35.26 34.46
CA SER A 237 15.26 -35.10 35.71
C SER A 237 16.03 -36.37 36.02
N GLN A 238 17.37 -36.27 36.05
CA GLN A 238 18.27 -37.32 36.50
C GLN A 238 18.05 -37.47 38.03
N THR A 239 17.48 -38.58 38.43
CA THR A 239 17.40 -39.06 39.82
C THR A 239 18.83 -39.38 40.30
N ARG A 240 19.35 -38.58 41.22
CA ARG A 240 20.55 -38.92 41.98
C ARG A 240 20.27 -40.19 42.81
N GLN A 241 20.94 -41.27 42.48
CA GLN A 241 21.10 -42.41 43.38
C GLN A 241 22.22 -42.08 44.35
N ASP A 242 21.84 -41.81 45.60
CA ASP A 242 22.76 -41.91 46.70
C ASP A 242 22.98 -43.42 47.02
N ASN A 243 24.22 -43.85 47.02
CA ASN A 243 24.62 -45.19 47.49
C ASN A 243 25.53 -45.05 48.73
N PRO A 244 25.45 -45.94 49.72
CA PRO A 244 25.91 -45.85 51.10
C PRO A 244 27.41 -45.81 51.30
#